data_53053fe9f872c6f7ad9e914afbe72cf9
#
_entry.id   53053fe9f872c6f7ad9e914afbe72cf9
#
_cell.length_a   1.000
_cell.length_b   1.000
_cell.length_c   1.000
_cell.angle_alpha   90.00
_cell.angle_beta   90.00
_cell.angle_gamma   90.00
#
_symmetry.space_group_name_H-M   'P 1'
#
loop_
_entity.id
_entity.type
_entity.pdbx_description
1 polymer ?
#
loop_
_entity_poly.entity_id
_entity_poly.type
_entity_poly.pdbx_seq_one_letter_code
_entity_poly.pdbx_strand_id
1 'polypeptide(L)'
;MIKVGFIGSGSMGSMLIDRFLVAGKVDSSEIIVSNGSRTNSDPIRSDLKNINVAIDNINVVKAAKYVFLCAEPSEVEYVLREIKDCITDNTNIISTGFPASICCMESVVNCKVSKLAPTMISENGKRISVICHNSKVEENEADYIESLLCETCNAKVYKAKRF
;
A
#
# COMPACT_ATOMS: atom_id res chain seq x y z
N MET A 1 0.83 16.43 -7.80
CA MET A 1 0.51 15.17 -8.53
C MET A 1 0.42 14.06 -7.49
N ILE A 2 -0.63 13.23 -7.49
CA ILE A 2 -0.77 12.12 -6.54
C ILE A 2 0.31 11.07 -6.83
N LYS A 3 1.05 10.68 -5.81
CA LYS A 3 2.10 9.65 -5.91
C LYS A 3 1.66 8.33 -5.26
N VAL A 4 0.99 8.42 -4.10
CA VAL A 4 0.68 7.26 -3.27
C VAL A 4 -0.82 7.19 -3.01
N GLY A 5 -1.40 6.03 -3.25
CA GLY A 5 -2.78 5.71 -2.98
C GLY A 5 -2.91 4.68 -1.87
N PHE A 6 -3.99 4.78 -1.10
CA PHE A 6 -4.35 3.79 -0.09
C PHE A 6 -5.77 3.30 -0.32
N ILE A 7 -5.93 2.00 -0.40
CA ILE A 7 -7.22 1.32 -0.38
C ILE A 7 -7.37 0.69 0.99
N GLY A 8 -8.26 1.27 1.78
CA GLY A 8 -8.46 0.93 3.19
C GLY A 8 -7.73 1.89 4.13
N SER A 9 -8.50 2.59 4.96
CA SER A 9 -8.04 3.53 5.99
C SER A 9 -8.17 2.97 7.41
N GLY A 10 -8.28 1.67 7.55
CA GLY A 10 -8.25 0.98 8.84
C GLY A 10 -6.92 1.17 9.58
N SER A 11 -6.69 0.40 10.62
CA SER A 11 -5.49 0.53 11.49
C SER A 11 -4.19 0.48 10.71
N MET A 12 -4.06 -0.42 9.72
CA MET A 12 -2.85 -0.56 8.90
C MET A 12 -2.66 0.63 7.95
N GLY A 13 -3.70 1.01 7.20
CA GLY A 13 -3.62 2.12 6.26
C GLY A 13 -3.33 3.44 6.98
N SER A 14 -4.06 3.74 8.05
CA SER A 14 -3.82 4.95 8.86
C SER A 14 -2.40 4.99 9.43
N MET A 15 -1.91 3.87 9.95
CA MET A 15 -0.55 3.79 10.49
C MET A 15 0.52 4.09 9.41
N LEU A 16 0.37 3.56 8.20
CA LEU A 16 1.33 3.80 7.11
C LEU A 16 1.25 5.26 6.64
N ILE A 17 0.05 5.81 6.49
CA ILE A 17 -0.14 7.22 6.13
C ILE A 17 0.54 8.14 7.13
N ASP A 18 0.24 7.98 8.43
CA ASP A 18 0.85 8.79 9.49
C ASP A 18 2.37 8.75 9.41
N ARG A 19 2.94 7.57 9.20
CA ARG A 19 4.38 7.39 9.13
C ARG A 19 5.00 8.06 7.91
N PHE A 20 4.40 7.92 6.74
CA PHE A 20 4.89 8.54 5.52
C PHE A 20 4.91 10.06 5.63
N LEU A 21 3.89 10.63 6.27
CA LEU A 21 3.81 12.07 6.54
C LEU A 21 4.85 12.53 7.57
N VAL A 22 4.98 11.82 8.69
CA VAL A 22 5.95 12.16 9.75
C VAL A 22 7.39 12.10 9.24
N ALA A 23 7.70 11.14 8.37
CA ALA A 23 9.03 11.02 7.76
C ALA A 23 9.30 12.03 6.65
N GLY A 24 8.30 12.84 6.26
CA GLY A 24 8.43 13.82 5.17
C GLY A 24 8.74 13.20 3.80
N LYS A 25 8.36 11.93 3.60
CA LYS A 25 8.62 11.21 2.34
C LYS A 25 7.59 11.52 1.27
N VAL A 26 6.39 11.85 1.69
CA VAL A 26 5.27 12.18 0.82
C VAL A 26 4.51 13.33 1.48
N ASP A 27 4.15 14.34 0.72
CA ASP A 27 3.28 15.40 1.19
C ASP A 27 1.82 14.92 1.24
N SER A 28 1.02 15.46 2.16
CA SER A 28 -0.39 15.11 2.28
C SER A 28 -1.17 15.31 0.98
N SER A 29 -0.82 16.33 0.20
CA SER A 29 -1.41 16.62 -1.11
C SER A 29 -1.07 15.58 -2.18
N GLU A 30 -0.06 14.74 -1.96
CA GLU A 30 0.37 13.67 -2.86
C GLU A 30 -0.25 12.31 -2.50
N ILE A 31 -1.04 12.26 -1.42
CA ILE A 31 -1.73 11.06 -0.96
C ILE A 31 -3.21 11.11 -1.33
N ILE A 32 -3.73 9.97 -1.78
CA ILE A 32 -5.17 9.74 -1.98
C ILE A 32 -5.59 8.46 -1.24
N VAL A 33 -6.76 8.47 -0.61
CA VAL A 33 -7.24 7.34 0.17
C VAL A 33 -8.71 7.05 -0.08
N SER A 34 -9.09 5.77 -0.13
CA SER A 34 -10.47 5.29 -0.08
C SER A 34 -10.70 4.41 1.14
N ASN A 35 -11.93 4.42 1.68
CA ASN A 35 -12.34 3.54 2.79
C ASN A 35 -12.66 2.10 2.34
N GLY A 36 -12.45 1.79 1.05
CA GLY A 36 -12.89 0.54 0.47
C GLY A 36 -14.35 0.60 0.01
N SER A 37 -14.81 -0.48 -0.59
CA SER A 37 -16.18 -0.61 -1.14
C SER A 37 -17.27 -0.81 -0.08
N ARG A 38 -16.91 -0.95 1.18
CA ARG A 38 -17.87 -1.03 2.28
C ARG A 38 -18.15 0.37 2.82
N THR A 39 -19.43 0.68 2.90
CA THR A 39 -20.02 1.86 3.51
C THR A 39 -19.73 1.92 5.02
N ASN A 40 -18.47 1.90 5.40
CA ASN A 40 -18.10 2.23 6.75
C ASN A 40 -18.04 3.75 6.84
N SER A 41 -19.04 4.28 7.51
CA SER A 41 -19.20 5.66 7.94
C SER A 41 -18.14 6.12 8.96
N ASP A 42 -17.06 5.37 9.12
CA ASP A 42 -15.93 5.87 9.89
C ASP A 42 -15.26 6.96 9.07
N PRO A 43 -15.36 8.21 9.53
CA PRO A 43 -14.71 9.31 8.84
C PRO A 43 -13.22 8.97 8.80
N ILE A 44 -12.61 9.10 7.62
CA ILE A 44 -11.16 9.21 7.53
C ILE A 44 -10.74 10.15 8.63
N ARG A 45 -9.88 9.68 9.52
CA ARG A 45 -9.54 10.37 10.77
C ARG A 45 -9.40 11.87 10.52
N SER A 46 -10.12 12.66 11.29
CA SER A 46 -10.20 14.13 11.15
C SER A 46 -8.84 14.85 11.33
N ASP A 47 -7.84 14.13 11.82
CA ASP A 47 -6.46 14.59 11.97
C ASP A 47 -5.61 14.46 10.69
N LEU A 48 -6.07 13.69 9.69
CA LEU A 48 -5.42 13.60 8.37
C LEU A 48 -5.83 14.78 7.47
N LYS A 49 -5.60 15.99 7.94
CA LYS A 49 -5.91 17.22 7.20
C LYS A 49 -5.11 17.30 5.91
N ASN A 50 -5.79 17.65 4.82
CA ASN A 50 -5.24 17.87 3.48
C ASN A 50 -4.86 16.60 2.68
N ILE A 51 -5.31 15.41 3.07
CA ILE A 51 -5.23 14.22 2.23
C ILE A 51 -6.41 14.19 1.27
N ASN A 52 -6.16 13.76 0.03
CA ASN A 52 -7.24 13.61 -0.93
C ASN A 52 -8.06 12.36 -0.60
N VAL A 53 -9.38 12.51 -0.54
CA VAL A 53 -10.31 11.41 -0.30
C VAL A 53 -10.96 11.00 -1.61
N ALA A 54 -10.79 9.75 -1.99
CA ALA A 54 -11.44 9.18 -3.17
C ALA A 54 -12.84 8.65 -2.84
N ILE A 55 -13.75 8.73 -3.80
CA ILE A 55 -15.11 8.21 -3.69
C ILE A 55 -15.08 6.67 -3.64
N ASP A 56 -14.17 6.05 -4.40
CA ASP A 56 -14.04 4.60 -4.55
C ASP A 56 -12.58 4.17 -4.77
N ASN A 57 -12.35 2.86 -4.81
CA ASN A 57 -11.03 2.26 -5.03
C ASN A 57 -10.50 2.53 -6.45
N ILE A 58 -11.39 2.61 -7.43
CA ILE A 58 -11.06 2.86 -8.84
C ILE A 58 -10.40 4.24 -8.99
N ASN A 59 -10.94 5.25 -8.30
CA ASN A 59 -10.36 6.59 -8.33
C ASN A 59 -8.97 6.65 -7.70
N VAL A 60 -8.70 5.84 -6.68
CA VAL A 60 -7.35 5.70 -6.10
C VAL A 60 -6.38 5.17 -7.14
N VAL A 61 -6.72 4.06 -7.80
CA VAL A 61 -5.84 3.40 -8.78
C VAL A 61 -5.58 4.28 -10.01
N LYS A 62 -6.58 5.03 -10.45
CA LYS A 62 -6.42 5.97 -11.58
C LYS A 62 -5.53 7.16 -11.25
N ALA A 63 -5.49 7.57 -9.99
CA ALA A 63 -4.77 8.76 -9.57
C ALA A 63 -3.33 8.49 -9.12
N ALA A 64 -3.04 7.32 -8.57
CA ALA A 64 -1.77 7.02 -7.91
C ALA A 64 -0.96 5.96 -8.66
N LYS A 65 0.37 6.14 -8.66
CA LYS A 65 1.31 5.12 -9.19
C LYS A 65 1.52 3.97 -8.20
N TYR A 66 1.70 4.28 -6.92
CA TYR A 66 1.95 3.30 -5.86
C TYR A 66 0.69 3.16 -5.01
N VAL A 67 0.05 2.01 -5.05
CA VAL A 67 -1.24 1.76 -4.39
C VAL A 67 -1.06 0.73 -3.28
N PHE A 68 -1.15 1.19 -2.03
CA PHE A 68 -1.14 0.33 -0.85
C PHE A 68 -2.52 -0.25 -0.61
N LEU A 69 -2.63 -1.56 -0.76
CA LEU A 69 -3.85 -2.31 -0.52
C LEU A 69 -3.85 -2.79 0.94
N CYS A 70 -4.57 -2.05 1.79
CA CYS A 70 -4.67 -2.25 3.24
C CYS A 70 -6.02 -2.87 3.64
N ALA A 71 -6.55 -3.74 2.78
CA ALA A 71 -7.78 -4.48 3.02
C ALA A 71 -7.54 -5.71 3.90
N GLU A 72 -8.60 -6.21 4.52
CA GLU A 72 -8.56 -7.50 5.22
C GLU A 72 -8.16 -8.63 4.26
N PRO A 73 -7.45 -9.66 4.73
CA PRO A 73 -6.97 -10.77 3.88
C PRO A 73 -8.05 -11.41 3.01
N SER A 74 -9.26 -11.54 3.54
CA SER A 74 -10.42 -12.10 2.85
C SER A 74 -10.99 -11.19 1.75
N GLU A 75 -10.64 -9.92 1.76
CA GLU A 75 -11.14 -8.92 0.82
C GLU A 75 -10.17 -8.60 -0.33
N VAL A 76 -8.90 -8.99 -0.18
CA VAL A 76 -7.83 -8.66 -1.15
C VAL A 76 -8.21 -9.08 -2.56
N GLU A 77 -8.68 -10.30 -2.76
CA GLU A 77 -9.07 -10.80 -4.08
C GLU A 77 -10.25 -10.02 -4.66
N TYR A 78 -11.25 -9.72 -3.82
CA TYR A 78 -12.41 -8.93 -4.24
C TYR A 78 -11.99 -7.54 -4.71
N VAL A 79 -11.18 -6.84 -3.94
CA VAL A 79 -10.68 -5.51 -4.31
C VAL A 79 -9.84 -5.55 -5.58
N LEU A 80 -8.96 -6.55 -5.73
CA LEU A 80 -8.17 -6.70 -6.96
C LEU A 80 -9.06 -6.91 -8.19
N ARG A 81 -10.13 -7.71 -8.08
CA ARG A 81 -11.11 -7.89 -9.17
C ARG A 81 -11.87 -6.60 -9.51
N GLU A 82 -12.19 -5.79 -8.50
CA GLU A 82 -12.84 -4.50 -8.67
C GLU A 82 -11.98 -3.52 -9.48
N ILE A 83 -10.68 -3.45 -9.18
CA ILE A 83 -9.78 -2.44 -9.75
C ILE A 83 -9.03 -2.90 -11.00
N LYS A 84 -9.03 -4.20 -11.34
CA LYS A 84 -8.17 -4.81 -12.38
C LYS A 84 -8.21 -4.08 -13.72
N ASP A 85 -9.38 -3.64 -14.15
CA ASP A 85 -9.59 -3.02 -15.47
C ASP A 85 -9.12 -1.54 -15.52
N CYS A 86 -8.75 -0.99 -14.35
CA CYS A 86 -8.22 0.37 -14.22
C CYS A 86 -6.69 0.40 -13.97
N ILE A 87 -6.08 -0.76 -13.79
CA ILE A 87 -4.64 -0.92 -13.60
C ILE A 87 -3.92 -0.70 -14.94
N THR A 88 -2.81 0.03 -14.87
CA THR A 88 -1.92 0.28 -16.02
C THR A 88 -0.53 -0.32 -15.76
N ASP A 89 0.32 -0.37 -16.78
CA ASP A 89 1.71 -0.82 -16.66
C ASP A 89 2.54 0.02 -15.66
N ASN A 90 2.09 1.24 -15.37
CA ASN A 90 2.72 2.12 -14.38
C ASN A 90 2.21 1.90 -12.96
N THR A 91 1.14 1.13 -12.77
CA THR A 91 0.54 0.89 -11.46
C THR A 91 1.32 -0.19 -10.72
N ASN A 92 1.73 0.11 -9.49
CA ASN A 92 2.36 -0.85 -8.57
C ASN A 92 1.43 -1.08 -7.37
N ILE A 93 0.91 -2.29 -7.22
CA ILE A 93 0.05 -2.69 -6.10
C ILE A 93 0.90 -3.25 -4.97
N ILE A 94 0.86 -2.64 -3.81
CA ILE A 94 1.58 -3.08 -2.61
C ILE A 94 0.55 -3.60 -1.60
N SER A 95 0.41 -4.92 -1.49
CA SER A 95 -0.54 -5.53 -0.55
C SER A 95 0.08 -5.73 0.83
N THR A 96 -0.64 -5.29 1.87
CA THR A 96 -0.33 -5.57 3.28
C THR A 96 -1.15 -6.72 3.84
N GLY A 97 -2.12 -7.24 3.08
CA GLY A 97 -3.00 -8.34 3.48
C GLY A 97 -2.28 -9.68 3.47
N PHE A 98 -2.21 -10.32 4.62
CA PHE A 98 -1.74 -11.70 4.75
C PHE A 98 -2.96 -12.63 4.85
N PRO A 99 -3.03 -13.79 4.14
CA PRO A 99 -1.95 -14.55 3.51
C PRO A 99 -1.84 -14.43 1.98
N ALA A 100 -2.47 -13.45 1.32
CA ALA A 100 -2.42 -13.36 -0.14
C ALA A 100 -0.97 -13.33 -0.64
N SER A 101 -0.55 -14.36 -1.36
CA SER A 101 0.77 -14.44 -1.97
C SER A 101 0.85 -13.60 -3.25
N ILE A 102 2.07 -13.28 -3.70
CA ILE A 102 2.27 -12.64 -5.01
C ILE A 102 1.62 -13.45 -6.12
N CYS A 103 1.77 -14.77 -6.11
CA CYS A 103 1.14 -15.65 -7.12
C CYS A 103 -0.38 -15.55 -7.12
N CYS A 104 -1.02 -15.45 -5.95
CA CYS A 104 -2.47 -15.25 -5.87
C CYS A 104 -2.87 -13.90 -6.48
N MET A 105 -2.11 -12.84 -6.20
CA MET A 105 -2.39 -11.52 -6.78
C MET A 105 -2.19 -11.52 -8.30
N GLU A 106 -1.09 -12.12 -8.79
CA GLU A 106 -0.80 -12.25 -10.22
C GLU A 106 -1.85 -13.07 -11.00
N SER A 107 -2.56 -13.97 -10.33
CA SER A 107 -3.68 -14.70 -10.96
C SER A 107 -4.90 -13.82 -11.25
N VAL A 108 -5.00 -12.68 -10.58
CA VAL A 108 -6.11 -11.74 -10.73
C VAL A 108 -5.72 -10.52 -11.57
N VAL A 109 -4.50 -9.99 -11.37
CA VAL A 109 -4.03 -8.76 -12.00
C VAL A 109 -2.70 -8.97 -12.71
N ASN A 110 -2.56 -8.41 -13.90
CA ASN A 110 -1.33 -8.51 -14.70
C ASN A 110 -0.49 -7.24 -14.60
N CYS A 111 -0.05 -6.88 -13.39
CA CYS A 111 0.69 -5.64 -13.13
C CYS A 111 1.92 -5.85 -12.24
N LYS A 112 2.56 -4.75 -11.86
CA LYS A 112 3.59 -4.72 -10.83
C LYS A 112 2.94 -4.98 -9.48
N VAL A 113 3.40 -6.01 -8.76
CA VAL A 113 2.86 -6.41 -7.47
C VAL A 113 3.97 -6.58 -6.45
N SER A 114 3.75 -6.01 -5.29
CA SER A 114 4.61 -6.16 -4.12
C SER A 114 3.79 -6.66 -2.94
N LYS A 115 4.40 -7.49 -2.12
CA LYS A 115 3.81 -7.92 -0.86
C LYS A 115 4.63 -7.37 0.29
N LEU A 116 3.97 -6.68 1.19
CA LEU A 116 4.55 -6.08 2.37
C LEU A 116 4.00 -6.78 3.62
N ALA A 117 4.88 -7.38 4.42
CA ALA A 117 4.58 -7.74 5.80
C ALA A 117 5.08 -6.62 6.71
N PRO A 118 4.19 -5.75 7.17
CA PRO A 118 4.61 -4.61 7.98
C PRO A 118 4.89 -5.05 9.40
N THR A 119 6.01 -4.64 9.88
CA THR A 119 6.39 -4.50 11.29
C THR A 119 6.22 -5.72 12.20
N MET A 120 7.23 -6.57 12.20
CA MET A 120 7.53 -7.37 13.38
C MET A 120 8.47 -6.56 14.28
N ILE A 121 8.23 -6.58 15.60
CA ILE A 121 9.13 -5.99 16.58
C ILE A 121 10.23 -7.03 16.85
N SER A 122 11.50 -6.70 16.58
CA SER A 122 12.61 -7.55 16.95
C SER A 122 12.86 -7.48 18.48
N GLU A 123 13.55 -8.46 19.01
CA GLU A 123 13.95 -8.52 20.43
C GLU A 123 14.66 -7.24 20.93
N ASN A 124 15.28 -6.49 20.01
CA ASN A 124 15.97 -5.23 20.30
C ASN A 124 15.09 -3.97 20.10
N GLY A 125 13.76 -4.13 20.00
CA GLY A 125 12.83 -3.01 19.80
C GLY A 125 12.87 -2.38 18.38
N LYS A 126 13.71 -2.91 17.49
CA LYS A 126 13.74 -2.46 16.09
C LYS A 126 12.57 -3.06 15.32
N ARG A 127 11.96 -2.25 14.49
CA ARG A 127 10.87 -2.70 13.61
C ARG A 127 11.45 -3.32 12.35
N ILE A 128 10.90 -4.44 11.93
CA ILE A 128 11.31 -5.16 10.73
C ILE A 128 10.11 -5.20 9.79
N SER A 129 10.29 -4.72 8.58
CA SER A 129 9.36 -4.93 7.49
C SER A 129 9.98 -5.88 6.47
N VAL A 130 9.21 -6.82 5.98
CA VAL A 130 9.64 -7.73 4.91
C VAL A 130 8.86 -7.39 3.66
N ILE A 131 9.56 -7.18 2.56
CA ILE A 131 8.94 -6.92 1.27
C ILE A 131 9.43 -7.91 0.22
N CYS A 132 8.52 -8.27 -0.68
CA CYS A 132 8.81 -9.09 -1.84
C CYS A 132 8.14 -8.45 -3.07
N HIS A 133 8.83 -8.44 -4.19
CA HIS A 133 8.35 -7.88 -5.46
C HIS A 133 8.23 -8.97 -6.50
N ASN A 134 7.28 -8.84 -7.43
CA ASN A 134 7.26 -9.68 -8.62
C ASN A 134 8.30 -9.18 -9.65
N SER A 135 8.52 -9.96 -10.70
CA SER A 135 9.54 -9.67 -11.71
C SER A 135 9.26 -8.42 -12.57
N LYS A 136 8.05 -7.85 -12.47
CA LYS A 136 7.66 -6.65 -13.22
C LYS A 136 8.06 -5.35 -12.52
N VAL A 137 8.30 -5.40 -11.21
CA VAL A 137 8.73 -4.22 -10.43
C VAL A 137 10.18 -3.91 -10.79
N GLU A 138 10.43 -2.72 -11.29
CA GLU A 138 11.76 -2.23 -11.65
C GLU A 138 12.56 -1.87 -10.38
N GLU A 139 13.89 -1.93 -10.48
CA GLU A 139 14.78 -1.72 -9.33
C GLU A 139 14.58 -0.34 -8.68
N ASN A 140 14.46 0.72 -9.50
CA ASN A 140 14.19 2.07 -9.02
C ASN A 140 12.83 2.21 -8.30
N GLU A 141 11.83 1.44 -8.70
CA GLU A 141 10.52 1.41 -8.06
C GLU A 141 10.56 0.64 -6.74
N ALA A 142 11.27 -0.48 -6.71
CA ALA A 142 11.53 -1.23 -5.49
C ALA A 142 12.25 -0.36 -4.47
N ASP A 143 13.33 0.33 -4.88
CA ASP A 143 14.10 1.23 -4.02
C ASP A 143 13.24 2.38 -3.48
N TYR A 144 12.35 2.95 -4.30
CA TYR A 144 11.42 3.97 -3.85
C TYR A 144 10.47 3.43 -2.78
N ILE A 145 9.81 2.28 -3.01
CA ILE A 145 8.89 1.67 -2.04
C ILE A 145 9.64 1.35 -0.74
N GLU A 146 10.84 0.79 -0.84
CA GLU A 146 11.67 0.48 0.33
C GLU A 146 12.06 1.74 1.09
N SER A 147 12.37 2.84 0.40
CA SER A 147 12.69 4.12 1.04
C SER A 147 11.53 4.67 1.85
N LEU A 148 10.28 4.51 1.37
CA LEU A 148 9.09 4.88 2.11
C LEU A 148 8.97 4.12 3.44
N LEU A 149 9.44 2.88 3.49
CA LEU A 149 9.32 1.99 4.63
C LEU A 149 10.50 2.11 5.62
N CYS A 150 11.72 2.25 5.13
CA CYS A 150 12.94 2.27 5.95
C CYS A 150 13.00 3.44 6.92
N GLU A 151 12.74 4.65 6.44
CA GLU A 151 12.89 5.86 7.25
C GLU A 151 11.70 6.11 8.15
N THR A 152 10.52 5.66 7.74
CA THR A 152 9.28 5.86 8.51
C THR A 152 9.21 4.99 9.76
N CYS A 153 9.94 3.87 9.78
CA CYS A 153 9.74 2.85 10.80
C CYS A 153 10.99 2.62 11.68
N ASN A 154 12.12 3.30 11.43
CA ASN A 154 13.41 2.84 11.97
C ASN A 154 13.60 1.34 11.66
N ALA A 155 13.06 0.89 10.52
CA ALA A 155 12.91 -0.51 10.17
C ALA A 155 14.00 -0.92 9.18
N LYS A 156 14.54 -2.12 9.37
CA LYS A 156 15.25 -2.81 8.30
C LYS A 156 14.21 -3.42 7.37
N VAL A 157 14.31 -3.10 6.08
CA VAL A 157 13.55 -3.78 5.04
C VAL A 157 14.38 -4.97 4.58
N TYR A 158 13.78 -6.15 4.62
CA TYR A 158 14.37 -7.37 4.09
C TYR A 158 13.69 -7.72 2.77
N LYS A 159 14.48 -7.85 1.71
CA LYS A 159 14.00 -8.39 0.44
C LYS A 159 13.87 -9.91 0.57
N ALA A 160 12.66 -10.43 0.50
CA ALA A 160 12.43 -11.87 0.39
C ALA A 160 12.28 -12.25 -1.07
N LYS A 161 12.84 -13.40 -1.47
CA LYS A 161 12.68 -13.89 -2.85
C LYS A 161 11.26 -14.41 -3.11
N ARG A 162 10.56 -14.90 -2.08
CA ARG A 162 9.13 -15.35 -2.11
C ARG A 162 8.60 -15.45 -0.69
N PHE A 163 7.38 -14.99 -0.44
CA PHE A 163 6.54 -15.38 0.71
C PHE A 163 5.05 -15.12 0.43
#